data_20a4f2406a6b966baab9fe0b11c7cb93
#
_entry.id   20a4f2406a6b966baab9fe0b11c7cb93
#
_cell.length_a   1.000
_cell.length_b   1.000
_cell.length_c   1.000
_cell.angle_alpha   90.00
_cell.angle_beta   90.00
_cell.angle_gamma   90.00
#
_symmetry.space_group_name_H-M   'P 1'
#
loop_
_entity.id
_entity.type
_entity.pdbx_description
1 polymer ?
#
loop_
_entity_poly.entity_id
_entity_poly.type
_entity_poly.pdbx_seq_one_letter_code
_entity_poly.pdbx_strand_id
1 'polypeptide(L)'
;MPALESDRSASTRPSSIGALGGFPLTGMYSASKFALEGMSEALAAEAARFGIKVTIVEPGGYWTGLYTTGMATTEPMDAYAPLRAELEKQFADGSVDSMPHLAAEAVMKLVDSDDPPLRLLLGSAIYDLAFDISRQRMATWAGWEETSRAAEQATEAPEGYGA
;
A
#
# COMPACT_ATOMS: atom_id res chain seq x y z
N MET A 1 31.60 -23.81 -18.01
CA MET A 1 30.20 -23.40 -17.96
C MET A 1 30.20 -21.89 -17.93
N PRO A 2 29.59 -21.19 -18.89
CA PRO A 2 29.47 -19.75 -18.78
C PRO A 2 28.63 -19.44 -17.54
N ALA A 3 29.12 -18.51 -16.69
CA ALA A 3 28.36 -17.95 -15.60
C ALA A 3 27.07 -17.37 -16.21
N LEU A 4 25.92 -17.80 -15.74
CA LEU A 4 24.67 -17.11 -15.98
C LEU A 4 24.91 -15.68 -15.49
N GLU A 5 25.01 -14.72 -16.42
CA GLU A 5 24.86 -13.30 -16.08
C GLU A 5 23.61 -13.22 -15.22
N SER A 6 23.74 -12.64 -14.04
CA SER A 6 22.63 -12.51 -13.10
C SER A 6 21.55 -11.69 -13.78
N ASP A 7 20.56 -12.39 -14.34
CA ASP A 7 19.36 -11.77 -14.87
C ASP A 7 18.70 -11.07 -13.69
N ARG A 8 18.77 -9.74 -13.68
CA ARG A 8 18.23 -8.91 -12.60
C ARG A 8 16.71 -8.99 -12.71
N SER A 9 16.12 -9.96 -12.05
CA SER A 9 14.68 -10.10 -12.03
C SER A 9 14.09 -9.13 -11.00
N ALA A 10 13.43 -8.07 -11.48
CA ALA A 10 12.66 -7.15 -10.68
C ALA A 10 11.16 -7.33 -10.95
N SER A 11 10.36 -7.33 -9.91
CA SER A 11 8.90 -7.38 -10.00
C SER A 11 8.28 -6.17 -9.33
N THR A 12 7.55 -5.36 -10.08
CA THR A 12 6.79 -4.21 -9.57
C THR A 12 5.33 -4.59 -9.34
N ARG A 13 4.77 -4.16 -8.22
CA ARG A 13 3.38 -4.43 -7.82
C ARG A 13 2.65 -3.10 -7.62
N PRO A 14 1.84 -2.62 -8.58
CA PRO A 14 1.08 -1.39 -8.42
C PRO A 14 0.03 -1.51 -7.30
N SER A 15 0.22 -0.74 -6.25
CA SER A 15 -0.68 -0.64 -5.10
C SER A 15 -1.35 0.75 -5.06
N SER A 16 -1.54 1.32 -3.89
CA SER A 16 -2.12 2.65 -3.65
C SER A 16 -1.92 3.03 -2.19
N ILE A 17 -1.97 4.33 -1.89
CA ILE A 17 -2.09 4.83 -0.51
C ILE A 17 -3.29 4.22 0.24
N GLY A 18 -4.32 3.77 -0.48
CA GLY A 18 -5.45 3.02 0.06
C GLY A 18 -5.09 1.69 0.72
N ALA A 19 -3.84 1.22 0.57
CA ALA A 19 -3.30 0.06 1.28
C ALA A 19 -2.58 0.42 2.58
N LEU A 20 -2.22 1.69 2.79
CA LEU A 20 -1.63 2.17 4.05
C LEU A 20 -2.70 2.68 5.01
N GLY A 21 -3.80 3.23 4.49
CA GLY A 21 -4.94 3.72 5.26
C GLY A 21 -6.26 3.39 4.60
N GLY A 22 -7.29 3.11 5.41
CA GLY A 22 -8.67 2.99 4.93
C GLY A 22 -9.30 4.38 4.84
N PHE A 23 -9.90 4.71 3.69
CA PHE A 23 -10.59 5.97 3.49
C PHE A 23 -12.11 5.73 3.42
N PRO A 24 -12.93 6.67 3.91
CA PRO A 24 -14.38 6.56 3.79
C PRO A 24 -14.81 6.30 2.34
N LEU A 25 -15.85 5.50 2.16
CA LEU A 25 -16.44 5.10 0.88
C LEU A 25 -15.55 4.23 -0.04
N THR A 26 -14.30 3.95 0.35
CA THR A 26 -13.37 3.14 -0.45
C THR A 26 -13.04 1.78 0.18
N GLY A 27 -13.85 1.29 1.11
CA GLY A 27 -13.52 0.09 1.90
C GLY A 27 -13.15 -1.14 1.09
N MET A 28 -13.90 -1.47 0.04
CA MET A 28 -13.60 -2.62 -0.83
C MET A 28 -12.33 -2.41 -1.65
N TYR A 29 -12.11 -1.20 -2.15
CA TYR A 29 -10.88 -0.83 -2.82
C TYR A 29 -9.68 -0.95 -1.88
N SER A 30 -9.77 -0.33 -0.69
CA SER A 30 -8.72 -0.42 0.33
C SER A 30 -8.44 -1.87 0.71
N ALA A 31 -9.47 -2.69 0.95
CA ALA A 31 -9.30 -4.12 1.27
C ALA A 31 -8.51 -4.85 0.18
N SER A 32 -8.80 -4.61 -1.10
CA SER A 32 -8.08 -5.21 -2.23
C SER A 32 -6.60 -4.80 -2.26
N LYS A 33 -6.30 -3.54 -1.94
CA LYS A 33 -4.94 -3.02 -1.93
C LYS A 33 -4.13 -3.47 -0.70
N PHE A 34 -4.75 -3.54 0.48
CA PHE A 34 -4.14 -4.17 1.65
C PHE A 34 -3.79 -5.64 1.41
N ALA A 35 -4.69 -6.40 0.78
CA ALA A 35 -4.42 -7.79 0.42
C ALA A 35 -3.24 -7.92 -0.55
N LEU A 36 -3.17 -7.04 -1.56
CA LEU A 36 -2.05 -7.00 -2.51
C LEU A 36 -0.73 -6.72 -1.80
N GLU A 37 -0.69 -5.80 -0.86
CA GLU A 37 0.54 -5.49 -0.14
C GLU A 37 1.01 -6.63 0.76
N GLY A 38 0.13 -7.18 1.59
CA GLY A 38 0.49 -8.31 2.43
C GLY A 38 1.00 -9.51 1.61
N MET A 39 0.34 -9.80 0.49
CA MET A 39 0.79 -10.83 -0.44
C MET A 39 2.15 -10.51 -1.08
N SER A 40 2.39 -9.24 -1.42
CA SER A 40 3.64 -8.81 -2.03
C SER A 40 4.82 -8.79 -1.06
N GLU A 41 4.58 -8.47 0.22
CA GLU A 41 5.58 -8.59 1.29
C GLU A 41 6.02 -10.04 1.49
N ALA A 42 5.05 -10.95 1.57
CA ALA A 42 5.34 -12.38 1.67
C ALA A 42 6.14 -12.87 0.46
N LEU A 43 5.70 -12.50 -0.76
CA LEU A 43 6.40 -12.83 -1.98
C LEU A 43 7.84 -12.27 -1.99
N ALA A 44 8.05 -11.04 -1.51
CA ALA A 44 9.38 -10.44 -1.45
C ALA A 44 10.33 -11.27 -0.58
N ALA A 45 9.87 -11.72 0.58
CA ALA A 45 10.65 -12.56 1.48
C ALA A 45 10.97 -13.94 0.88
N GLU A 46 10.01 -14.55 0.19
CA GLU A 46 10.17 -15.84 -0.47
C GLU A 46 11.09 -15.76 -1.70
N ALA A 47 10.88 -14.74 -2.54
CA ALA A 47 11.58 -14.56 -3.82
C ALA A 47 13.02 -14.08 -3.66
N ALA A 48 13.37 -13.46 -2.52
CA ALA A 48 14.73 -13.02 -2.23
C ALA A 48 15.76 -14.14 -2.34
N ARG A 49 15.38 -15.39 -2.02
CA ARG A 49 16.25 -16.57 -2.14
C ARG A 49 16.65 -16.89 -3.59
N PHE A 50 15.88 -16.37 -4.54
CA PHE A 50 16.11 -16.55 -5.97
C PHE A 50 16.73 -15.32 -6.63
N GLY A 51 17.13 -14.31 -5.83
CA GLY A 51 17.65 -13.04 -6.31
C GLY A 51 16.60 -12.13 -6.95
N ILE A 52 15.31 -12.45 -6.80
CA ILE A 52 14.22 -11.63 -7.32
C ILE A 52 13.88 -10.54 -6.30
N LYS A 53 13.90 -9.28 -6.76
CA LYS A 53 13.53 -8.12 -5.96
C LYS A 53 12.08 -7.70 -6.26
N VAL A 54 11.29 -7.50 -5.23
CA VAL A 54 9.89 -7.09 -5.34
C VAL A 54 9.75 -5.69 -4.78
N THR A 55 9.11 -4.80 -5.53
CA THR A 55 8.76 -3.46 -5.08
C THR A 55 7.27 -3.22 -5.23
N ILE A 56 6.63 -2.79 -4.17
CA ILE A 56 5.26 -2.29 -4.14
C ILE A 56 5.33 -0.81 -4.51
N VAL A 57 4.64 -0.43 -5.58
CA VAL A 57 4.58 0.95 -6.05
C VAL A 57 3.24 1.55 -5.62
N GLU A 58 3.27 2.62 -4.86
CA GLU A 58 2.09 3.29 -4.29
C GLU A 58 1.92 4.67 -4.94
N PRO A 59 1.22 4.75 -6.09
CA PRO A 59 1.01 5.99 -6.80
C PRO A 59 -0.07 6.86 -6.15
N GLY A 60 0.09 8.17 -6.31
CA GLY A 60 -0.94 9.17 -6.09
C GLY A 60 -1.91 9.29 -7.27
N GLY A 61 -2.45 10.48 -7.47
CA GLY A 61 -3.29 10.81 -8.62
C GLY A 61 -2.48 10.98 -9.91
N TYR A 62 -2.94 10.32 -10.96
CA TYR A 62 -2.40 10.47 -12.31
C TYR A 62 -3.54 10.56 -13.33
N TRP A 63 -3.39 11.44 -14.30
CA TRP A 63 -4.34 11.60 -15.41
C TRP A 63 -4.36 10.34 -16.28
N THR A 64 -5.27 9.43 -15.93
CA THR A 64 -5.47 8.14 -16.63
C THR A 64 -6.94 7.90 -16.85
N GLY A 65 -7.30 6.83 -17.54
CA GLY A 65 -8.69 6.38 -17.70
C GLY A 65 -9.33 5.80 -16.43
N LEU A 66 -8.71 5.89 -15.26
CA LEU A 66 -9.21 5.28 -14.02
C LEU A 66 -10.63 5.76 -13.70
N TYR A 67 -10.85 7.08 -13.69
CA TYR A 67 -12.14 7.69 -13.33
C TYR A 67 -13.19 7.67 -14.46
N THR A 68 -12.80 7.29 -15.67
CA THR A 68 -13.71 7.26 -16.82
C THR A 68 -14.14 5.85 -17.20
N THR A 69 -13.21 4.90 -17.22
CA THR A 69 -13.46 3.53 -17.68
C THR A 69 -12.92 2.45 -16.76
N GLY A 70 -12.02 2.82 -15.84
CA GLY A 70 -11.29 1.86 -14.98
C GLY A 70 -11.89 1.60 -13.61
N MET A 71 -12.85 2.43 -13.16
CA MET A 71 -13.45 2.32 -11.84
C MET A 71 -14.90 1.86 -11.93
N ALA A 72 -15.24 0.79 -11.23
CA ALA A 72 -16.63 0.40 -10.99
C ALA A 72 -17.13 1.07 -9.71
N THR A 73 -18.28 1.73 -9.79
CA THR A 73 -18.97 2.36 -8.67
C THR A 73 -20.30 1.68 -8.43
N THR A 74 -20.75 1.65 -7.19
CA THR A 74 -22.10 1.21 -6.83
C THR A 74 -23.05 2.40 -6.78
N GLU A 75 -24.36 2.13 -6.87
CA GLU A 75 -25.37 3.16 -6.64
C GLU A 75 -25.20 3.80 -5.26
N PRO A 76 -25.13 5.11 -5.18
CA PRO A 76 -24.92 5.81 -3.91
C PRO A 76 -26.14 5.67 -2.99
N MET A 77 -25.91 5.34 -1.73
CA MET A 77 -26.96 5.35 -0.71
C MET A 77 -27.20 6.76 -0.17
N ASP A 78 -28.46 7.17 -0.04
CA ASP A 78 -28.82 8.51 0.46
C ASP A 78 -28.32 8.78 1.88
N ALA A 79 -28.27 7.76 2.73
CA ALA A 79 -27.73 7.86 4.09
C ALA A 79 -26.29 8.41 4.14
N TYR A 80 -25.51 8.23 3.09
CA TYR A 80 -24.12 8.72 2.99
C TYR A 80 -23.99 10.02 2.19
N ALA A 81 -25.09 10.65 1.77
CA ALA A 81 -25.04 11.89 1.00
C ALA A 81 -24.30 13.03 1.72
N PRO A 82 -24.49 13.27 3.04
CA PRO A 82 -23.75 14.28 3.77
C PRO A 82 -22.23 14.00 3.79
N LEU A 83 -21.83 12.74 4.02
CA LEU A 83 -20.43 12.36 4.02
C LEU A 83 -19.79 12.54 2.64
N ARG A 84 -20.50 12.20 1.56
CA ARG A 84 -20.00 12.42 0.19
C ARG A 84 -19.74 13.90 -0.08
N ALA A 85 -20.70 14.76 0.28
CA ALA A 85 -20.57 16.20 0.08
C ALA A 85 -19.40 16.80 0.89
N GLU A 86 -19.16 16.30 2.10
CA GLU A 86 -18.02 16.71 2.92
C GLU A 86 -16.68 16.30 2.26
N LEU A 87 -16.57 15.06 1.79
CA LEU A 87 -15.37 14.55 1.11
C LEU A 87 -15.13 15.31 -0.21
N GLU A 88 -16.16 15.52 -1.02
CA GLU A 88 -16.06 16.30 -2.25
C GLU A 88 -15.52 17.71 -1.97
N LYS A 89 -16.01 18.37 -0.94
CA LYS A 89 -15.52 19.68 -0.53
C LYS A 89 -14.08 19.64 -0.02
N GLN A 90 -13.71 18.61 0.73
CA GLN A 90 -12.35 18.43 1.25
C GLN A 90 -11.33 18.21 0.13
N PHE A 91 -11.71 17.49 -0.93
CA PHE A 91 -10.84 17.18 -2.06
C PHE A 91 -10.93 18.17 -3.22
N ALA A 92 -11.87 19.11 -3.20
CA ALA A 92 -12.05 20.10 -4.27
C ALA A 92 -10.80 20.97 -4.53
N ASP A 93 -10.03 21.26 -3.49
CA ASP A 93 -8.89 22.19 -3.54
C ASP A 93 -7.51 21.48 -3.58
N GLY A 94 -7.44 20.16 -3.63
CA GLY A 94 -6.21 19.48 -3.24
C GLY A 94 -5.71 18.30 -4.05
N SER A 95 -6.31 17.90 -5.17
CA SER A 95 -5.72 16.83 -5.95
C SER A 95 -4.58 17.37 -6.83
N VAL A 96 -3.38 16.92 -6.55
CA VAL A 96 -2.23 17.12 -7.44
C VAL A 96 -2.12 15.88 -8.32
N ASP A 97 -2.92 15.84 -9.40
CA ASP A 97 -2.79 14.79 -10.39
C ASP A 97 -1.64 15.10 -11.35
N SER A 98 -0.86 14.08 -11.65
CA SER A 98 0.35 14.18 -12.45
C SER A 98 0.20 13.45 -13.79
N MET A 99 1.12 13.74 -14.70
CA MET A 99 1.18 13.03 -15.98
C MET A 99 1.76 11.63 -15.78
N PRO A 100 1.17 10.58 -16.38
CA PRO A 100 1.59 9.19 -16.19
C PRO A 100 3.05 8.90 -16.54
N HIS A 101 3.66 9.65 -17.46
CA HIS A 101 5.06 9.47 -17.84
C HIS A 101 6.02 9.71 -16.66
N LEU A 102 5.68 10.58 -15.70
CA LEU A 102 6.49 10.81 -14.50
C LEU A 102 6.55 9.58 -13.59
N ALA A 103 5.44 8.84 -13.48
CA ALA A 103 5.44 7.56 -12.80
C ALA A 103 6.27 6.51 -13.54
N ALA A 104 6.18 6.47 -14.87
CA ALA A 104 6.98 5.57 -15.70
C ALA A 104 8.48 5.84 -15.54
N GLU A 105 8.92 7.11 -15.54
CA GLU A 105 10.32 7.49 -15.29
C GLU A 105 10.80 7.03 -13.91
N ALA A 106 9.97 7.18 -12.87
CA ALA A 106 10.31 6.70 -11.53
C ALA A 106 10.44 5.18 -11.47
N VAL A 107 9.54 4.44 -12.14
CA VAL A 107 9.60 2.99 -12.23
C VAL A 107 10.84 2.53 -13.02
N MET A 108 11.22 3.24 -14.09
CA MET A 108 12.46 2.93 -14.81
C MET A 108 13.69 3.08 -13.91
N LYS A 109 13.79 4.16 -13.14
CA LYS A 109 14.86 4.34 -12.14
C LYS A 109 14.88 3.23 -11.08
N LEU A 110 13.70 2.77 -10.68
CA LEU A 110 13.56 1.66 -9.74
C LEU A 110 14.13 0.36 -10.31
N VAL A 111 13.77 0.03 -11.56
CA VAL A 111 14.23 -1.20 -12.25
C VAL A 111 15.74 -1.18 -12.46
N ASP A 112 16.31 -0.02 -12.74
CA ASP A 112 17.76 0.16 -12.93
C ASP A 112 18.55 0.17 -11.61
N SER A 113 17.88 0.19 -10.45
CA SER A 113 18.52 0.21 -9.13
C SER A 113 19.10 -1.14 -8.74
N ASP A 114 20.31 -1.13 -8.20
CA ASP A 114 20.92 -2.32 -7.60
C ASP A 114 20.28 -2.71 -6.29
N ASP A 115 19.65 -1.75 -5.60
CA ASP A 115 18.99 -1.97 -4.31
C ASP A 115 17.63 -1.24 -4.25
N PRO A 116 16.61 -1.74 -4.99
CA PRO A 116 15.28 -1.15 -4.98
C PRO A 116 14.60 -1.37 -3.63
N PRO A 117 13.86 -0.36 -3.12
CA PRO A 117 13.12 -0.49 -1.88
C PRO A 117 11.93 -1.44 -2.02
N LEU A 118 11.49 -2.02 -0.89
CA LEU A 118 10.26 -2.81 -0.88
C LEU A 118 9.01 -1.96 -1.23
N ARG A 119 9.02 -0.66 -0.88
CA ARG A 119 7.94 0.29 -1.19
C ARG A 119 8.48 1.55 -1.83
N LEU A 120 7.78 2.02 -2.86
CA LEU A 120 8.05 3.29 -3.54
C LEU A 120 6.77 4.11 -3.60
N LEU A 121 6.75 5.22 -2.86
CA LEU A 121 5.68 6.21 -2.88
C LEU A 121 5.89 7.17 -4.05
N LEU A 122 4.86 7.39 -4.86
CA LEU A 122 4.92 8.30 -6.01
C LEU A 122 3.98 9.49 -5.82
N GLY A 123 4.56 10.67 -5.67
CA GLY A 123 3.86 11.94 -5.49
C GLY A 123 4.01 12.51 -4.09
N SER A 124 4.16 13.84 -4.00
CA SER A 124 4.43 14.54 -2.73
C SER A 124 3.30 14.37 -1.72
N ALA A 125 2.05 14.54 -2.14
CA ALA A 125 0.89 14.40 -1.27
C ALA A 125 0.77 12.99 -0.69
N ILE A 126 1.06 11.97 -1.50
CA ILE A 126 1.03 10.57 -1.05
C ILE A 126 2.19 10.28 -0.09
N TYR A 127 3.35 10.86 -0.36
CA TYR A 127 4.51 10.74 0.53
C TYR A 127 4.20 11.29 1.92
N ASP A 128 3.69 12.51 2.01
CA ASP A 128 3.36 13.14 3.29
C ASP A 128 2.24 12.38 4.02
N LEU A 129 1.17 12.01 3.31
CA LEU A 129 0.04 11.26 3.86
C LEU A 129 0.45 9.89 4.40
N ALA A 130 1.35 9.16 3.72
CA ALA A 130 1.87 7.88 4.17
C ALA A 130 2.59 8.01 5.52
N PHE A 131 3.40 9.06 5.68
CA PHE A 131 4.06 9.34 6.95
C PHE A 131 3.09 9.74 8.05
N ASP A 132 2.06 10.53 7.73
CA ASP A 132 1.03 10.91 8.71
C ASP A 132 0.24 9.71 9.21
N ILE A 133 -0.24 8.86 8.32
CA ILE A 133 -0.93 7.60 8.65
C ILE A 133 -0.04 6.72 9.53
N SER A 134 1.23 6.57 9.16
CA SER A 134 2.18 5.74 9.90
C SER A 134 2.44 6.30 11.30
N ARG A 135 2.65 7.61 11.43
CA ARG A 135 2.85 8.27 12.73
C ARG A 135 1.64 8.11 13.65
N GLN A 136 0.43 8.31 13.12
CA GLN A 136 -0.80 8.16 13.90
C GLN A 136 -0.98 6.70 14.37
N ARG A 137 -0.69 5.73 13.52
CA ARG A 137 -0.76 4.31 13.86
C ARG A 137 0.22 3.94 14.96
N MET A 138 1.48 4.37 14.83
CA MET A 138 2.51 4.14 15.85
C MET A 138 2.14 4.80 17.19
N ALA A 139 1.62 6.04 17.18
CA ALA A 139 1.18 6.73 18.38
C ALA A 139 0.03 5.99 19.08
N THR A 140 -0.93 5.46 18.31
CA THR A 140 -2.01 4.65 18.85
C THR A 140 -1.49 3.37 19.51
N TRP A 141 -0.58 2.67 18.86
CA TRP A 141 0.04 1.44 19.43
C TRP A 141 0.82 1.74 20.71
N ALA A 142 1.62 2.81 20.71
CA ALA A 142 2.36 3.23 21.90
C ALA A 142 1.43 3.60 23.06
N GLY A 143 0.31 4.26 22.79
CA GLY A 143 -0.68 4.61 23.80
C GLY A 143 -1.39 3.39 24.44
N TRP A 144 -1.34 2.22 23.79
CA TRP A 144 -1.95 0.98 24.27
C TRP A 144 -0.92 -0.11 24.61
N GLU A 145 0.36 0.25 24.75
CA GLU A 145 1.46 -0.69 24.99
C GLU A 145 1.23 -1.56 26.23
N GLU A 146 0.84 -0.95 27.36
CA GLU A 146 0.59 -1.67 28.60
C GLU A 146 -0.50 -2.73 28.44
N THR A 147 -1.64 -2.36 27.84
CA THR A 147 -2.75 -3.28 27.57
C THR A 147 -2.33 -4.41 26.63
N SER A 148 -1.58 -4.08 25.58
CA SER A 148 -1.12 -5.05 24.59
C SER A 148 -0.18 -6.08 25.20
N ARG A 149 0.76 -5.64 26.05
CA ARG A 149 1.71 -6.54 26.75
C ARG A 149 1.04 -7.36 27.84
N ALA A 150 0.04 -6.82 28.54
CA ALA A 150 -0.71 -7.54 29.54
C ALA A 150 -1.62 -8.66 28.97
N ALA A 151 -1.86 -8.66 27.67
CA ALA A 151 -2.63 -9.71 26.99
C ALA A 151 -1.83 -11.01 26.74
N GLU A 152 -0.55 -11.03 27.12
CA GLU A 152 0.34 -12.18 26.96
C GLU A 152 0.79 -12.72 28.33
N GLN A 153 0.64 -14.02 28.52
CA GLN A 153 1.22 -14.74 29.66
C GLN A 153 1.77 -16.07 29.14
N ALA A 154 3.07 -16.27 29.30
CA ALA A 154 3.71 -17.52 28.95
C ALA A 154 3.12 -18.66 29.80
N THR A 155 2.59 -19.69 29.17
CA THR A 155 2.07 -20.90 29.78
C THR A 155 2.48 -22.12 28.95
N GLU A 156 2.45 -23.31 29.58
CA GLU A 156 2.62 -24.55 28.84
C GLU A 156 1.44 -24.77 27.88
N ALA A 157 1.74 -25.33 26.71
CA ALA A 157 0.68 -25.65 25.75
C ALA A 157 -0.31 -26.67 26.35
N PRO A 158 -1.62 -26.49 26.18
CA PRO A 158 -2.58 -27.49 26.61
C PRO A 158 -2.32 -28.83 25.92
N GLU A 159 -2.67 -29.95 26.62
CA GLU A 159 -2.53 -31.28 26.08
C GLU A 159 -3.26 -31.41 24.72
N GLY A 160 -2.55 -31.92 23.71
CA GLY A 160 -3.07 -32.06 22.35
C GLY A 160 -3.02 -30.80 21.48
N TYR A 161 -2.46 -29.70 22.01
CA TYR A 161 -2.29 -28.48 21.20
C TYR A 161 -1.02 -28.58 20.35
N GLY A 162 -1.18 -28.57 19.01
CA GLY A 162 -0.05 -28.63 18.05
C GLY A 162 0.38 -30.05 17.65
N ALA A 163 -0.49 -31.05 17.84
CA ALA A 163 -0.28 -32.40 17.31
C ALA A 163 -0.76 -32.54 15.85
#